data_17de5ffac2e45775576d5ba8a08eeb7a
#
_entry.id   17de5ffac2e45775576d5ba8a08eeb7a
#
_cell.length_a   1.000
_cell.length_b   1.000
_cell.length_c   1.000
_cell.angle_alpha   90.00
_cell.angle_beta   90.00
_cell.angle_gamma   90.00
#
_symmetry.space_group_name_H-M   'P 1'
#
loop_
_entity.id
_entity.type
_entity.pdbx_description
1 polymer ?
#
loop_
_entity_poly.entity_id
_entity_poly.type
_entity_poly.pdbx_seq_one_letter_code
_entity_poly.pdbx_strand_id
1 'polypeptide(L)' 'MNGRLLRQILDKMMKGNLQTGNARVQVCLPDGKYYDISSLQLMENKILGARETHRLVLTVKSETLNMGKVLKKIG' A
#
# COMPACT_ATOMS: atom_id res chain seq x y z
N MET A 1 3.65 1.28 -10.51
CA MET A 1 2.91 2.29 -9.74
C MET A 1 3.89 3.31 -9.19
N ASN A 2 3.56 4.59 -9.27
CA ASN A 2 4.32 5.65 -8.61
C ASN A 2 3.51 6.27 -7.46
N GLY A 3 4.14 7.17 -6.69
CA GLY A 3 3.48 7.77 -5.53
C GLY A 3 2.25 8.61 -5.89
N ARG A 4 2.27 9.28 -7.05
CA ARG A 4 1.13 10.06 -7.53
C ARG A 4 -0.09 9.19 -7.80
N LEU A 5 0.11 8.07 -8.47
CA LEU A 5 -0.96 7.12 -8.75
C LEU A 5 -1.49 6.49 -7.46
N LEU A 6 -0.61 6.12 -6.55
CA LEU A 6 -1.00 5.59 -5.23
C LEU A 6 -1.89 6.58 -4.49
N ARG A 7 -1.51 7.87 -4.45
CA ARG A 7 -2.30 8.92 -3.83
C ARG A 7 -3.70 9.04 -4.45
N GLN A 8 -3.78 9.00 -5.78
CA GLN A 8 -5.07 9.07 -6.49
C GLN A 8 -5.97 7.90 -6.13
N ILE A 9 -5.42 6.69 -6.05
CA ILE A 9 -6.17 5.49 -5.66
C ILE A 9 -6.69 5.62 -4.22
N LEU A 10 -5.84 6.08 -3.30
CA LEU A 10 -6.23 6.29 -1.91
C LEU A 10 -7.33 7.34 -1.79
N ASP A 11 -7.22 8.46 -2.51
CA ASP A 11 -8.26 9.49 -2.51
C ASP A 11 -9.60 8.96 -3.00
N LYS A 12 -9.60 8.14 -4.06
CA LYS A 12 -10.84 7.52 -4.56
C LYS A 12 -11.45 6.55 -3.55
N MET A 13 -10.62 5.78 -2.85
CA MET A 13 -11.08 4.85 -1.81
C MET A 13 -11.70 5.57 -0.64
N MET A 14 -11.12 6.71 -0.23
CA MET A 14 -11.54 7.45 0.97
C MET A 14 -12.71 8.38 0.72
N LYS A 15 -12.99 8.73 -0.54
CA LYS A 15 -14.03 9.68 -0.90
C LYS A 15 -15.41 9.17 -0.46
N GLY A 16 -16.10 9.96 0.35
CA GLY A 16 -17.45 9.66 0.80
C GLY A 16 -17.57 8.51 1.80
N ASN A 17 -16.44 7.99 2.32
CA ASN A 17 -16.45 6.89 3.27
C ASN A 17 -15.53 7.19 4.46
N LEU A 18 -16.12 7.62 5.57
CA LEU A 18 -15.39 7.95 6.79
C LEU A 18 -14.71 6.72 7.42
N GLN A 19 -15.24 5.52 7.21
CA GLN A 19 -14.68 4.29 7.76
C GLN A 19 -13.31 3.97 7.15
N THR A 20 -13.08 4.36 5.90
CA THR A 20 -11.81 4.09 5.22
C THR A 20 -10.63 4.81 5.88
N GLY A 21 -10.87 6.01 6.45
CA GLY A 21 -9.82 6.76 7.15
C GLY A 21 -9.28 6.05 8.39
N ASN A 22 -10.08 5.19 9.01
CA ASN A 22 -9.71 4.42 10.20
C ASN A 22 -9.34 2.97 9.87
N ALA A 23 -9.34 2.59 8.59
CA ALA A 23 -9.05 1.23 8.18
C ALA A 23 -7.57 0.90 8.42
N ARG A 24 -7.30 -0.33 8.86
CA ARG A 24 -5.94 -0.85 8.96
C ARG A 24 -5.36 -1.00 7.56
N VAL A 25 -4.12 -0.56 7.38
CA VAL A 25 -3.42 -0.69 6.09
C VAL A 25 -2.53 -1.92 6.13
N GLN A 26 -2.72 -2.79 5.15
CA GLN A 26 -1.96 -4.04 5.02
C GLN A 26 -1.45 -4.22 3.60
N VAL A 27 -0.44 -5.07 3.46
CA VAL A 27 0.06 -5.53 2.16
C VAL A 27 -0.28 -7.00 2.00
N CYS A 28 -0.88 -7.35 0.86
CA CYS A 28 -1.10 -8.74 0.47
C CYS A 28 -0.02 -9.17 -0.52
N LEU A 29 0.71 -10.23 -0.21
CA LEU A 29 1.71 -10.80 -1.09
C LEU A 29 1.08 -11.83 -2.04
N PRO A 30 1.77 -12.17 -3.15
CA PRO A 30 1.22 -13.13 -4.12
C PRO A 30 0.91 -14.51 -3.55
N ASP A 31 1.53 -14.88 -2.43
CA ASP A 31 1.25 -16.16 -1.73
C ASP A 31 -0.05 -16.12 -0.92
N GLY A 32 -0.78 -14.98 -0.93
CA GLY A 32 -2.03 -14.83 -0.19
C GLY A 32 -1.87 -14.41 1.26
N LYS A 33 -0.65 -14.15 1.72
CA LYS A 33 -0.40 -13.70 3.10
C LYS A 33 -0.56 -12.19 3.22
N TYR A 34 -1.07 -11.75 4.37
CA TYR A 34 -1.31 -10.33 4.69
C TYR A 34 -0.38 -9.88 5.80
N TYR A 35 0.18 -8.70 5.64
CA TYR A 35 1.14 -8.13 6.59
C TYR A 35 0.75 -6.71 6.98
N ASP A 36 0.84 -6.40 8.26
CA ASP A 36 0.71 -5.02 8.73
C ASP A 36 1.92 -4.20 8.30
N ILE A 37 1.68 -2.93 8.00
CA ILE A 37 2.72 -1.99 7.61
C ILE A 37 3.34 -1.38 8.86
N SER A 38 4.67 -1.41 8.95
CA SER A 38 5.41 -0.79 10.05
C SER A 38 5.84 0.64 9.72
N SER A 39 6.23 0.91 8.49
CA SER A 39 6.66 2.25 8.09
C SER A 39 6.56 2.45 6.57
N LEU A 40 6.57 3.73 6.18
CA LEU A 40 6.74 4.17 4.79
C LEU A 40 7.99 5.03 4.74
N GLN A 41 8.92 4.69 3.86
CA GLN A 41 10.21 5.37 3.74
C GLN A 41 10.38 5.95 2.33
N LEU A 42 10.94 7.15 2.27
CA LEU A 42 11.43 7.70 1.01
C LEU A 42 12.92 7.41 0.93
N MET A 43 13.33 6.69 -0.09
CA MET A 43 14.71 6.24 -0.27
C MET A 43 15.26 6.67 -1.62
N GLU A 44 16.60 6.77 -1.72
CA GLU A 44 17.27 6.89 -3.00
C GLU A 44 17.00 5.64 -3.84
N ASN A 45 16.90 5.83 -5.15
CA ASN A 45 16.76 4.71 -6.08
C ASN A 45 18.09 4.47 -6.80
N LYS A 46 18.78 3.40 -6.42
CA LYS A 46 20.02 2.95 -7.03
C LYS A 46 19.83 1.68 -7.87
N ILE A 47 18.59 1.37 -8.24
CA ILE A 47 18.27 0.22 -9.07
C ILE A 47 18.86 0.46 -10.46
N LEU A 48 19.68 -0.48 -10.95
CA LEU A 48 20.32 -0.38 -12.25
C LEU A 48 19.27 -0.30 -13.37
N GLY A 49 19.40 0.71 -14.23
CA GLY A 49 18.46 0.94 -15.33
C GLY A 49 17.20 1.69 -14.97
N ALA A 50 16.96 2.01 -13.70
CA ALA A 50 15.81 2.80 -13.29
C ALA A 50 16.01 4.27 -13.64
N ARG A 51 14.91 4.94 -14.05
CA ARG A 51 14.92 6.38 -14.37
C ARG A 51 14.64 7.23 -13.15
N GLU A 52 13.83 6.70 -12.23
CA GLU A 52 13.42 7.40 -11.02
C GLU A 52 14.62 7.56 -10.08
N THR A 53 14.78 8.77 -9.53
CA THR A 53 15.86 9.07 -8.58
C THR A 53 15.51 8.67 -7.15
N HIS A 54 14.23 8.49 -6.87
CA HIS A 54 13.70 8.16 -5.54
C HIS A 54 12.69 7.00 -5.62
N ARG A 55 12.50 6.35 -4.50
CA ARG A 55 11.46 5.31 -4.35
C ARG A 55 10.79 5.42 -3.00
N LEU A 56 9.50 5.11 -2.98
CA LEU A 56 8.74 4.94 -1.75
C LEU A 56 8.73 3.46 -1.38
N VAL A 57 9.13 3.15 -0.17
CA VAL A 57 9.26 1.76 0.29
C VAL A 57 8.38 1.54 1.52
N LEU A 58 7.48 0.56 1.42
CA LEU A 58 6.69 0.08 2.55
C LEU A 58 7.45 -1.05 3.22
N THR A 59 7.65 -0.93 4.54
CA THR A 59 8.16 -2.04 5.34
C THR A 59 7.01 -2.69 6.09
N VAL A 60 7.08 -4.01 6.24
CA VAL A 60 6.03 -4.79 6.90
C VAL A 60 6.55 -5.37 8.20
N LYS A 61 5.66 -5.69 9.14
CA LYS A 61 6.06 -6.24 10.43
C LYS A 61 5.50 -7.62 10.69
N SER A 62 4.21 -7.77 10.86
CA SER A 62 3.63 -9.03 11.30
C SER A 62 2.60 -9.53 10.30
N GLU A 63 2.60 -10.85 10.10
CA GLU A 63 1.58 -11.54 9.31
C GLU A 63 0.27 -11.59 10.08
N THR A 64 -0.84 -11.40 9.38
CA THR A 64 -2.17 -11.52 9.95
C THR A 64 -3.02 -12.46 9.09
N LEU A 65 -4.05 -13.07 9.70
CA LEU A 65 -5.00 -13.88 8.97
C LEU A 65 -6.01 -13.00 8.26
N ASN A 66 -6.35 -13.36 7.02
CA ASN A 66 -7.43 -12.70 6.30
C ASN A 66 -8.76 -13.38 6.65
N MET A 67 -9.59 -12.68 7.43
CA MET A 67 -10.89 -13.18 7.89
C MET A 67 -12.06 -12.46 7.24
N GLY A 68 -11.82 -11.57 6.31
CA GLY A 68 -12.85 -10.72 5.71
C GLY A 68 -12.94 -10.85 4.20
N LYS A 69 -14.00 -10.27 3.63
CA LYS A 69 -14.23 -10.23 2.18
C LYS A 69 -13.86 -8.88 1.60
N VAL A 70 -13.59 -8.85 0.29
CA VAL A 70 -13.37 -7.60 -0.42
C VAL A 70 -14.69 -6.83 -0.55
N LEU A 71 -14.71 -5.58 -0.06
CA LEU A 71 -15.88 -4.70 -0.16
C LEU A 71 -15.82 -3.79 -1.38
N LYS A 72 -14.60 -3.37 -1.78
CA LYS A 72 -14.37 -2.49 -2.93
C LYS A 72 -12.95 -2.69 -3.45
N LYS A 73 -12.78 -2.68 -4.77
CA LYS A 73 -11.47 -2.82 -5.39
C LYS A 73 -11.28 -1.75 -6.47
N ILE A 74 -10.10 -1.12 -6.49
CA ILE A 74 -9.67 -0.17 -7.53
C ILE A 74 -8.30 -0.62 -8.05
N GLY A 75 -8.17 -0.74 -9.35
CA GLY A 75 -6.90 -1.10 -9.98
C GLY A 75 -6.78 -2.53 -10.42
#